data_419e981893347f02ff60779dfd17e663
#
_entry.id   419e981893347f02ff60779dfd17e663
#
_cell.length_a   1.000
_cell.length_b   1.000
_cell.length_c   1.000
_cell.angle_alpha   90.00
_cell.angle_beta   90.00
_cell.angle_gamma   90.00
#
_symmetry.space_group_name_H-M   'P 1'
#
loop_
_entity.id
_entity.type
_entity.pdbx_description
1 polymer ?
#
loop_
_entity_poly.entity_id
_entity_poly.type
_entity_poly.pdbx_seq_one_letter_code
_entity_poly.pdbx_strand_id
1 'polypeptide(L)'
;VIVALCYLFFAGLSQAGDIEISYEKFVLDNGLTVIIHEDHKAPIVAVNVWYHVGSKNEHPSRTGFAHLFEHLMFNGSENHNDDYFFPLERIGATDLNGTTNEDRTNYFQNVPANAVDLALWMESDRMGYLLGVVDQERLDEQRGVVQNEKRQGENQPYSLSYEMITENTFPKGHPYSWTVIGSLDDLDAASLEDVQEWFKAYYGAANAVISIAGNIDTKTAKAKVEKYFGTIEDLKNFRDAAS
;
A
#
# COMPACT_ATOMS: atom_id res chain seq x y z
N VAL A 1 53.08 26.23 7.96
CA VAL A 1 53.39 25.12 7.02
C VAL A 1 52.79 23.81 7.53
N ILE A 2 52.78 23.52 8.84
CA ILE A 2 52.21 22.27 9.42
C ILE A 2 50.68 22.22 9.35
N VAL A 3 49.96 23.33 9.47
CA VAL A 3 48.49 23.40 9.41
C VAL A 3 47.99 23.18 7.98
N ALA A 4 48.73 23.60 6.96
CA ALA A 4 48.36 23.37 5.55
C ALA A 4 48.51 21.89 5.12
N LEU A 5 49.45 21.13 5.76
CA LEU A 5 49.60 19.70 5.46
C LEU A 5 48.47 18.83 6.05
N CYS A 6 47.88 19.23 7.18
CA CYS A 6 46.73 18.52 7.77
C CYS A 6 45.45 18.65 6.93
N TYR A 7 45.25 19.77 6.24
CA TYR A 7 44.07 19.95 5.38
C TYR A 7 44.12 19.13 4.08
N LEU A 8 45.32 18.83 3.58
CA LEU A 8 45.48 18.01 2.36
C LEU A 8 45.28 16.50 2.61
N PHE A 9 45.37 16.04 3.85
CA PHE A 9 45.16 14.62 4.19
C PHE A 9 43.70 14.26 4.44
N PHE A 10 42.81 15.25 4.71
CA PHE A 10 41.39 15.02 4.94
C PHE A 10 40.51 15.19 3.68
N ALA A 11 41.04 15.76 2.60
CA ALA A 11 40.30 15.97 1.35
C ALA A 11 40.23 14.73 0.44
N GLY A 12 40.81 13.61 0.84
CA GLY A 12 40.96 12.41 0.00
C GLY A 12 40.05 11.22 0.35
N LEU A 13 39.13 11.33 1.32
CA LEU A 13 38.44 10.15 1.88
C LEU A 13 36.92 10.16 1.88
N SER A 14 36.26 10.94 1.04
CA SER A 14 34.83 10.78 0.86
C SER A 14 34.44 10.65 -0.61
N GLN A 15 34.90 9.60 -1.27
CA GLN A 15 34.08 9.01 -2.32
C GLN A 15 33.10 8.07 -1.63
N ALA A 16 31.97 8.61 -1.22
CA ALA A 16 30.79 7.78 -1.06
C ALA A 16 30.50 7.23 -2.44
N GLY A 17 30.80 5.96 -2.66
CA GLY A 17 30.38 5.29 -3.89
C GLY A 17 28.86 5.38 -3.97
N ASP A 18 28.33 5.70 -5.14
CA ASP A 18 26.90 5.65 -5.38
C ASP A 18 26.39 4.24 -5.03
N ILE A 19 25.38 4.17 -4.15
CA ILE A 19 24.73 2.90 -3.83
C ILE A 19 23.83 2.59 -5.01
N GLU A 20 24.25 1.65 -5.87
CA GLU A 20 23.44 1.15 -6.96
C GLU A 20 22.68 -0.09 -6.49
N ILE A 21 21.33 -0.01 -6.48
CA ILE A 21 20.45 -1.14 -6.22
C ILE A 21 20.02 -1.72 -7.55
N SER A 22 20.57 -2.88 -7.92
CA SER A 22 20.18 -3.61 -9.11
C SER A 22 18.77 -4.19 -8.96
N TYR A 23 17.92 -4.06 -9.96
CA TYR A 23 16.59 -4.67 -9.98
C TYR A 23 16.18 -5.05 -11.39
N GLU A 24 15.28 -6.01 -11.52
CA GLU A 24 14.55 -6.26 -12.76
C GLU A 24 13.13 -5.71 -12.66
N LYS A 25 12.65 -5.08 -13.75
CA LYS A 25 11.29 -4.57 -13.89
C LYS A 25 10.65 -5.14 -15.14
N PHE A 26 9.43 -5.64 -15.01
CA PHE A 26 8.60 -6.10 -16.13
C PHE A 26 7.11 -5.86 -15.83
N VAL A 27 6.26 -6.08 -16.82
CA VAL A 27 4.80 -5.92 -16.70
C VAL A 27 4.15 -7.22 -17.15
N LEU A 28 3.17 -7.71 -16.38
CA LEU A 28 2.34 -8.85 -16.75
C LEU A 28 1.31 -8.45 -17.82
N ASP A 29 0.71 -9.44 -18.47
CA ASP A 29 -0.31 -9.22 -19.52
C ASP A 29 -1.54 -8.47 -19.00
N ASN A 30 -1.87 -8.61 -17.70
CA ASN A 30 -2.94 -7.87 -17.02
C ASN A 30 -2.53 -6.47 -16.55
N GLY A 31 -1.34 -5.99 -16.89
CA GLY A 31 -0.86 -4.66 -16.58
C GLY A 31 -0.14 -4.50 -15.23
N LEU A 32 -0.09 -5.52 -14.38
CA LEU A 32 0.64 -5.46 -13.11
C LEU A 32 2.13 -5.21 -13.36
N THR A 33 2.64 -4.12 -12.80
CA THR A 33 4.09 -3.85 -12.81
C THR A 33 4.78 -4.62 -11.69
N VAL A 34 5.87 -5.31 -12.03
CA VAL A 34 6.65 -6.13 -11.10
C VAL A 34 8.08 -5.62 -11.03
N ILE A 35 8.59 -5.44 -9.81
CA ILE A 35 9.97 -5.06 -9.52
C ILE A 35 10.58 -6.13 -8.62
N ILE A 36 11.75 -6.67 -9.01
CA ILE A 36 12.43 -7.71 -8.24
C ILE A 36 13.87 -7.29 -7.97
N HIS A 37 14.28 -7.36 -6.70
CA HIS A 37 15.66 -7.16 -6.26
C HIS A 37 16.14 -8.40 -5.49
N GLU A 38 17.20 -9.07 -6.03
CA GLU A 38 17.83 -10.21 -5.36
C GLU A 38 18.82 -9.73 -4.30
N ASP A 39 18.62 -10.14 -3.05
CA ASP A 39 19.57 -9.94 -1.95
C ASP A 39 19.59 -11.18 -1.03
N HIS A 40 20.65 -11.98 -1.15
CA HIS A 40 20.79 -13.25 -0.43
C HIS A 40 21.48 -13.12 0.94
N LYS A 41 21.63 -11.90 1.48
CA LYS A 41 22.33 -11.67 2.77
C LYS A 41 21.54 -12.17 3.98
N ALA A 42 20.22 -12.23 3.88
CA ALA A 42 19.34 -12.72 4.95
C ALA A 42 18.27 -13.65 4.37
N PRO A 43 17.78 -14.68 5.10
CA PRO A 43 16.79 -15.65 4.62
C PRO A 43 15.36 -15.10 4.68
N ILE A 44 15.16 -13.84 4.28
CA ILE A 44 13.89 -13.15 4.28
C ILE A 44 13.61 -12.55 2.89
N VAL A 45 12.32 -12.34 2.60
CA VAL A 45 11.84 -11.64 1.42
C VAL A 45 10.80 -10.62 1.84
N ALA A 46 11.01 -9.36 1.43
CA ALA A 46 10.02 -8.30 1.53
C ALA A 46 9.10 -8.35 0.32
N VAL A 47 7.80 -8.30 0.56
CA VAL A 47 6.75 -8.17 -0.48
C VAL A 47 5.98 -6.90 -0.19
N ASN A 48 5.85 -6.02 -1.18
CA ASN A 48 5.11 -4.76 -1.08
C ASN A 48 4.25 -4.58 -2.33
N VAL A 49 2.94 -4.47 -2.13
CA VAL A 49 1.99 -4.15 -3.19
C VAL A 49 1.52 -2.71 -3.01
N TRP A 50 1.72 -1.91 -4.04
CA TRP A 50 1.46 -0.47 -4.09
C TRP A 50 0.37 -0.18 -5.12
N TYR A 51 -0.73 0.43 -4.70
CA TYR A 51 -1.81 0.89 -5.57
C TYR A 51 -1.72 2.40 -5.77
N HIS A 52 -1.87 2.89 -6.99
CA HIS A 52 -1.90 4.31 -7.32
C HIS A 52 -3.26 4.93 -6.99
N VAL A 53 -3.65 4.87 -5.74
CA VAL A 53 -4.89 5.42 -5.20
C VAL A 53 -4.66 5.90 -3.77
N GLY A 54 -5.12 7.10 -3.46
CA GLY A 54 -5.04 7.70 -2.15
C GLY A 54 -6.14 8.73 -1.95
N SER A 55 -6.05 9.53 -0.90
CA SER A 55 -7.12 10.49 -0.57
C SER A 55 -7.36 11.56 -1.64
N LYS A 56 -6.40 11.82 -2.53
CA LYS A 56 -6.62 12.72 -3.69
C LYS A 56 -7.68 12.24 -4.67
N ASN A 57 -7.95 10.93 -4.70
CA ASN A 57 -8.93 10.32 -5.59
C ASN A 57 -10.35 10.37 -5.02
N GLU A 58 -10.51 10.81 -3.78
CA GLU A 58 -11.80 10.94 -3.11
C GLU A 58 -12.60 12.11 -3.67
N HIS A 59 -13.93 11.98 -3.60
CA HIS A 59 -14.81 13.12 -3.82
C HIS A 59 -14.84 14.00 -2.55
N PRO A 60 -14.93 15.35 -2.66
CA PRO A 60 -14.94 16.25 -1.50
C PRO A 60 -16.03 16.00 -0.44
N SER A 61 -17.05 15.19 -0.72
CA SER A 61 -18.08 14.75 0.22
C SER A 61 -17.95 13.28 0.64
N ARG A 62 -16.78 12.68 0.41
CA ARG A 62 -16.46 11.27 0.67
C ARG A 62 -15.01 11.15 1.15
N THR A 63 -14.58 12.05 2.03
CA THR A 63 -13.21 12.09 2.56
C THR A 63 -12.98 10.99 3.61
N GLY A 64 -11.78 10.45 3.68
CA GLY A 64 -11.41 9.32 4.56
C GLY A 64 -11.68 7.95 3.96
N PHE A 65 -12.22 7.90 2.74
CA PHE A 65 -12.63 6.64 2.10
C PHE A 65 -11.44 5.79 1.69
N ALA A 66 -10.34 6.39 1.21
CA ALA A 66 -9.12 5.66 0.86
C ALA A 66 -8.52 4.94 2.08
N HIS A 67 -8.53 5.57 3.25
CA HIS A 67 -8.06 4.99 4.50
C HIS A 67 -9.02 3.91 5.03
N LEU A 68 -10.33 4.16 4.98
CA LEU A 68 -11.32 3.14 5.31
C LEU A 68 -11.15 1.89 4.44
N PHE A 69 -10.86 2.09 3.14
CA PHE A 69 -10.63 0.98 2.24
C PHE A 69 -9.33 0.23 2.54
N GLU A 70 -8.27 0.90 3.01
CA GLU A 70 -7.08 0.24 3.53
C GLU A 70 -7.44 -0.77 4.61
N HIS A 71 -8.28 -0.38 5.58
CA HIS A 71 -8.75 -1.27 6.65
C HIS A 71 -9.55 -2.47 6.11
N LEU A 72 -10.46 -2.23 5.17
CA LEU A 72 -11.26 -3.30 4.57
C LEU A 72 -10.39 -4.38 3.89
N MET A 73 -9.24 -4.01 3.34
CA MET A 73 -8.31 -4.94 2.69
C MET A 73 -7.66 -5.94 3.67
N PHE A 74 -7.77 -5.74 4.98
CA PHE A 74 -7.28 -6.69 6.00
C PHE A 74 -8.36 -7.63 6.54
N ASN A 75 -9.61 -7.46 6.14
CA ASN A 75 -10.75 -8.20 6.67
C ASN A 75 -11.10 -9.50 5.92
N GLY A 76 -10.12 -10.07 5.22
CA GLY A 76 -10.31 -11.32 4.48
C GLY A 76 -10.59 -11.12 2.99
N SER A 77 -10.72 -12.24 2.30
CA SER A 77 -10.99 -12.37 0.87
C SER A 77 -11.78 -13.67 0.61
N GLU A 78 -12.27 -13.90 -0.59
CA GLU A 78 -13.16 -15.04 -0.87
C GLU A 78 -12.55 -16.41 -0.53
N ASN A 79 -11.23 -16.58 -0.74
CA ASN A 79 -10.55 -17.84 -0.47
C ASN A 79 -9.87 -17.87 0.91
N HIS A 80 -9.80 -16.73 1.60
CA HIS A 80 -9.33 -16.59 2.98
C HIS A 80 -10.22 -15.60 3.74
N ASN A 81 -11.39 -16.06 4.15
CA ASN A 81 -12.38 -15.25 4.83
C ASN A 81 -12.13 -15.15 6.35
N ASP A 82 -10.94 -14.68 6.73
CA ASP A 82 -10.47 -14.54 8.12
C ASP A 82 -9.46 -13.39 8.19
N ASP A 83 -8.96 -13.07 9.39
CA ASP A 83 -7.93 -12.07 9.63
C ASP A 83 -6.69 -12.29 8.73
N TYR A 84 -6.31 -11.25 8.00
CA TYR A 84 -5.19 -11.28 7.07
C TYR A 84 -3.84 -11.50 7.76
N PHE A 85 -3.65 -11.00 8.97
CA PHE A 85 -2.39 -11.07 9.70
C PHE A 85 -2.10 -12.47 10.24
N PHE A 86 -3.13 -13.17 10.69
CA PHE A 86 -2.99 -14.42 11.42
C PHE A 86 -2.16 -15.52 10.72
N PRO A 87 -2.39 -15.89 9.44
CA PRO A 87 -1.58 -16.89 8.76
C PRO A 87 -0.13 -16.43 8.53
N LEU A 88 0.10 -15.14 8.33
CA LEU A 88 1.42 -14.55 8.11
C LEU A 88 2.22 -14.49 9.43
N GLU A 89 1.61 -14.08 10.53
CA GLU A 89 2.24 -14.11 11.86
C GLU A 89 2.67 -15.51 12.26
N ARG A 90 1.85 -16.51 11.99
CA ARG A 90 2.17 -17.90 12.30
C ARG A 90 3.40 -18.45 11.61
N ILE A 91 3.76 -17.93 10.45
CA ILE A 91 4.99 -18.31 9.73
C ILE A 91 6.19 -17.43 10.09
N GLY A 92 6.03 -16.49 11.02
CA GLY A 92 7.08 -15.60 11.47
C GLY A 92 7.29 -14.37 10.56
N ALA A 93 6.25 -13.93 9.87
CA ALA A 93 6.29 -12.65 9.15
C ALA A 93 6.47 -11.47 10.11
N THR A 94 7.14 -10.43 9.64
CA THR A 94 7.37 -9.18 10.36
C THR A 94 6.99 -7.99 9.51
N ASP A 95 6.89 -6.81 10.12
CA ASP A 95 6.58 -5.55 9.44
C ASP A 95 5.30 -5.62 8.59
N LEU A 96 4.30 -6.40 9.06
CA LEU A 96 2.99 -6.47 8.42
C LEU A 96 2.23 -5.18 8.64
N ASN A 97 1.91 -4.47 7.56
CA ASN A 97 1.11 -3.25 7.66
C ASN A 97 0.53 -2.81 6.31
N GLY A 98 -0.37 -1.84 6.36
CA GLY A 98 -0.77 -0.99 5.26
C GLY A 98 -0.50 0.47 5.57
N THR A 99 -0.42 1.31 4.57
CA THR A 99 -0.38 2.76 4.74
C THR A 99 -1.08 3.46 3.58
N THR A 100 -1.79 4.54 3.88
CA THR A 100 -2.44 5.41 2.90
C THR A 100 -1.91 6.84 3.04
N ASN A 101 -1.67 7.48 1.91
CA ASN A 101 -1.45 8.92 1.85
C ASN A 101 -2.30 9.54 0.71
N GLU A 102 -2.01 10.76 0.33
CA GLU A 102 -2.76 11.47 -0.70
C GLU A 102 -2.67 10.77 -2.06
N ASP A 103 -1.55 10.13 -2.38
CA ASP A 103 -1.22 9.63 -3.72
C ASP A 103 -1.28 8.11 -3.86
N ARG A 104 -1.18 7.38 -2.76
CA ARG A 104 -1.02 5.92 -2.80
C ARG A 104 -1.56 5.22 -1.57
N THR A 105 -1.90 3.93 -1.75
CA THR A 105 -2.13 2.96 -0.68
C THR A 105 -1.24 1.75 -0.92
N ASN A 106 -0.50 1.29 0.09
CA ASN A 106 0.34 0.11 -0.05
C ASN A 106 0.22 -0.84 1.14
N TYR A 107 0.51 -2.10 0.88
CA TYR A 107 0.49 -3.19 1.83
C TYR A 107 1.81 -3.94 1.75
N PHE A 108 2.40 -4.26 2.89
CA PHE A 108 3.72 -4.86 2.92
C PHE A 108 3.92 -5.81 4.09
N GLN A 109 4.81 -6.76 3.90
CA GLN A 109 5.27 -7.73 4.87
C GLN A 109 6.66 -8.25 4.54
N ASN A 110 7.42 -8.60 5.57
CA ASN A 110 8.64 -9.40 5.44
C ASN A 110 8.32 -10.84 5.86
N VAL A 111 8.64 -11.79 4.99
CA VAL A 111 8.40 -13.21 5.25
C VAL A 111 9.69 -14.03 5.16
N PRO A 112 9.80 -15.15 5.89
CA PRO A 112 10.85 -16.14 5.62
C PRO A 112 10.85 -16.56 4.15
N ALA A 113 12.03 -16.76 3.54
CA ALA A 113 12.16 -17.03 2.11
C ALA A 113 11.38 -18.29 1.64
N ASN A 114 11.19 -19.27 2.52
CA ASN A 114 10.38 -20.47 2.26
C ASN A 114 8.87 -20.23 2.34
N ALA A 115 8.43 -19.06 2.76
CA ALA A 115 7.02 -18.71 2.91
C ALA A 115 6.51 -17.66 1.91
N VAL A 116 7.32 -17.29 0.91
CA VAL A 116 6.97 -16.31 -0.13
C VAL A 116 5.68 -16.70 -0.87
N ASP A 117 5.45 -17.99 -1.11
CA ASP A 117 4.22 -18.44 -1.77
C ASP A 117 2.97 -18.02 -0.99
N LEU A 118 2.98 -18.09 0.34
CA LEU A 118 1.86 -17.66 1.16
C LEU A 118 1.62 -16.17 1.03
N ALA A 119 2.67 -15.34 1.13
CA ALA A 119 2.54 -13.90 1.01
C ALA A 119 1.99 -13.49 -0.37
N LEU A 120 2.53 -14.07 -1.46
CA LEU A 120 2.06 -13.77 -2.81
C LEU A 120 0.63 -14.26 -3.05
N TRP A 121 0.26 -15.41 -2.48
CA TRP A 121 -1.09 -15.91 -2.57
C TRP A 121 -2.08 -15.00 -1.82
N MET A 122 -1.77 -14.59 -0.59
CA MET A 122 -2.61 -13.69 0.21
C MET A 122 -2.81 -12.33 -0.49
N GLU A 123 -1.72 -11.75 -1.03
CA GLU A 123 -1.78 -10.50 -1.79
C GLU A 123 -2.63 -10.63 -3.07
N SER A 124 -2.46 -11.72 -3.80
CA SER A 124 -3.22 -11.96 -5.02
C SER A 124 -4.71 -12.21 -4.74
N ASP A 125 -5.02 -12.89 -3.64
CA ASP A 125 -6.39 -13.19 -3.27
C ASP A 125 -7.16 -11.91 -2.92
N ARG A 126 -6.61 -11.04 -2.09
CA ARG A 126 -7.28 -9.77 -1.81
C ARG A 126 -7.32 -8.81 -3.02
N MET A 127 -6.34 -8.87 -3.93
CA MET A 127 -6.38 -8.08 -5.16
C MET A 127 -7.50 -8.53 -6.10
N GLY A 128 -7.72 -9.83 -6.23
CA GLY A 128 -8.69 -10.36 -7.20
C GLY A 128 -10.07 -10.66 -6.62
N TYR A 129 -10.17 -10.94 -5.30
CA TYR A 129 -11.34 -11.60 -4.71
C TYR A 129 -11.79 -10.97 -3.37
N LEU A 130 -11.59 -9.65 -3.20
CA LEU A 130 -12.02 -8.94 -1.99
C LEU A 130 -13.53 -8.80 -1.90
N LEU A 131 -14.18 -8.40 -3.00
CA LEU A 131 -15.58 -7.94 -2.97
C LEU A 131 -16.59 -9.02 -2.55
N GLY A 132 -16.27 -10.29 -2.74
CA GLY A 132 -17.15 -11.39 -2.38
C GLY A 132 -17.38 -11.56 -0.87
N VAL A 133 -16.55 -10.92 -0.06
CA VAL A 133 -16.65 -11.03 1.41
C VAL A 133 -16.96 -9.69 2.11
N VAL A 134 -16.89 -8.57 1.41
CA VAL A 134 -17.23 -7.27 2.00
C VAL A 134 -18.73 -7.11 2.05
N ASP A 135 -19.27 -7.12 3.26
CA ASP A 135 -20.68 -6.91 3.57
C ASP A 135 -20.89 -5.66 4.44
N GLN A 136 -22.15 -5.40 4.79
CA GLN A 136 -22.51 -4.23 5.60
C GLN A 136 -21.91 -4.30 7.01
N GLU A 137 -21.81 -5.49 7.60
CA GLU A 137 -21.28 -5.68 8.95
C GLU A 137 -19.80 -5.30 9.00
N ARG A 138 -19.00 -5.76 8.04
CA ARG A 138 -17.57 -5.41 7.92
C ARG A 138 -17.35 -3.94 7.63
N LEU A 139 -18.17 -3.36 6.74
CA LEU A 139 -18.10 -1.94 6.47
C LEU A 139 -18.38 -1.11 7.72
N ASP A 140 -19.41 -1.45 8.48
CA ASP A 140 -19.80 -0.74 9.71
C ASP A 140 -18.75 -0.91 10.80
N GLU A 141 -18.15 -2.10 10.93
CA GLU A 141 -17.06 -2.37 11.86
C GLU A 141 -15.83 -1.50 11.54
N GLN A 142 -15.34 -1.55 10.30
CA GLN A 142 -14.13 -0.81 9.92
C GLN A 142 -14.36 0.71 9.91
N ARG A 143 -15.54 1.17 9.54
CA ARG A 143 -15.96 2.56 9.73
C ARG A 143 -15.81 2.98 11.20
N GLY A 144 -16.29 2.15 12.12
CA GLY A 144 -16.18 2.39 13.57
C GLY A 144 -14.72 2.47 14.03
N VAL A 145 -13.84 1.62 13.51
CA VAL A 145 -12.40 1.65 13.80
C VAL A 145 -11.78 2.97 13.34
N VAL A 146 -11.94 3.35 12.07
CA VAL A 146 -11.39 4.60 11.51
C VAL A 146 -11.92 5.84 12.23
N GLN A 147 -13.21 5.87 12.57
CA GLN A 147 -13.79 6.96 13.37
C GLN A 147 -13.19 7.05 14.77
N ASN A 148 -12.89 5.90 15.40
CA ASN A 148 -12.24 5.88 16.71
C ASN A 148 -10.80 6.36 16.63
N GLU A 149 -10.05 6.00 15.58
CA GLU A 149 -8.71 6.52 15.32
C GLU A 149 -8.72 8.04 15.17
N LYS A 150 -9.65 8.59 14.39
CA LYS A 150 -9.81 10.04 14.26
C LYS A 150 -10.07 10.70 15.62
N ARG A 151 -11.03 10.20 16.41
CA ARG A 151 -11.32 10.73 17.74
C ARG A 151 -10.12 10.63 18.69
N GLN A 152 -9.35 9.53 18.63
CA GLN A 152 -8.14 9.38 19.43
C GLN A 152 -7.04 10.36 18.97
N GLY A 153 -6.87 10.54 17.67
CA GLY A 153 -5.96 11.51 17.10
C GLY A 153 -6.30 12.93 17.57
N GLU A 154 -7.56 13.35 17.46
CA GLU A 154 -8.04 14.68 17.86
C GLU A 154 -7.85 15.00 19.35
N ASN A 155 -7.80 13.99 20.20
CA ASN A 155 -7.54 14.13 21.63
C ASN A 155 -6.06 14.39 21.99
N GLN A 156 -5.14 14.29 21.01
CA GLN A 156 -3.73 14.58 21.27
C GLN A 156 -3.43 16.09 21.25
N PRO A 157 -2.49 16.56 22.07
CA PRO A 157 -2.07 17.95 22.01
C PRO A 157 -1.61 18.34 20.58
N TYR A 158 -2.08 19.50 20.11
CA TYR A 158 -1.76 20.04 18.78
C TYR A 158 -2.26 19.22 17.58
N SER A 159 -3.11 18.23 17.77
CA SER A 159 -3.61 17.33 16.74
C SER A 159 -4.26 18.07 15.56
N LEU A 160 -5.04 19.10 15.82
CA LEU A 160 -5.74 19.88 14.80
C LEU A 160 -4.81 20.75 13.94
N SER A 161 -3.52 20.90 14.33
CA SER A 161 -2.59 21.74 13.56
C SER A 161 -2.37 21.22 12.14
N TYR A 162 -2.28 19.90 11.95
CA TYR A 162 -2.09 19.30 10.63
C TYR A 162 -3.32 19.52 9.73
N GLU A 163 -4.53 19.30 10.27
CA GLU A 163 -5.79 19.54 9.55
C GLU A 163 -5.90 21.01 9.13
N MET A 164 -5.68 21.94 10.07
CA MET A 164 -5.68 23.39 9.80
C MET A 164 -4.64 23.81 8.75
N ILE A 165 -3.44 23.23 8.77
CA ILE A 165 -2.41 23.51 7.76
C ILE A 165 -2.88 23.02 6.39
N THR A 166 -3.38 21.79 6.31
CA THR A 166 -3.86 21.18 5.08
C THR A 166 -4.98 22.00 4.45
N GLU A 167 -6.02 22.33 5.21
CA GLU A 167 -7.16 23.11 4.75
C GLU A 167 -6.81 24.54 4.31
N ASN A 168 -5.79 25.15 4.92
CA ASN A 168 -5.41 26.53 4.62
C ASN A 168 -4.25 26.64 3.63
N THR A 169 -3.58 25.54 3.28
CA THR A 169 -2.49 25.53 2.28
C THR A 169 -3.03 25.39 0.87
N PHE A 170 -4.09 24.62 0.67
CA PHE A 170 -4.66 24.36 -0.64
C PHE A 170 -6.02 25.05 -0.82
N PRO A 171 -6.38 25.44 -2.08
CA PRO A 171 -7.71 26.00 -2.35
C PRO A 171 -8.81 24.99 -1.96
N LYS A 172 -9.96 25.51 -1.51
CA LYS A 172 -11.10 24.67 -1.15
C LYS A 172 -11.52 23.78 -2.32
N GLY A 173 -11.63 22.48 -2.07
CA GLY A 173 -11.96 21.46 -3.07
C GLY A 173 -10.76 20.94 -3.87
N HIS A 174 -9.54 21.44 -3.60
CA HIS A 174 -8.34 20.82 -4.13
C HIS A 174 -8.17 19.43 -3.49
N PRO A 175 -7.74 18.38 -4.24
CA PRO A 175 -7.59 17.02 -3.71
C PRO A 175 -6.67 16.88 -2.47
N TYR A 176 -5.84 17.86 -2.20
CA TYR A 176 -4.98 17.91 -1.01
C TYR A 176 -5.49 18.86 0.08
N SER A 177 -6.74 19.36 -0.01
CA SER A 177 -7.32 20.26 0.99
C SER A 177 -8.04 19.55 2.14
N TRP A 178 -8.00 18.23 2.18
CA TRP A 178 -8.50 17.41 3.30
C TRP A 178 -7.45 16.40 3.74
N THR A 179 -7.60 15.90 4.96
CA THR A 179 -6.68 14.90 5.53
C THR A 179 -7.07 13.49 5.10
N VAL A 180 -6.10 12.57 5.08
CA VAL A 180 -6.31 11.16 4.73
C VAL A 180 -7.34 10.47 5.64
N ILE A 181 -7.41 10.86 6.91
CA ILE A 181 -8.40 10.33 7.86
C ILE A 181 -9.82 10.81 7.54
N GLY A 182 -10.00 11.90 6.81
CA GLY A 182 -11.28 12.44 6.39
C GLY A 182 -12.16 13.03 7.50
N SER A 183 -13.43 13.20 7.20
CA SER A 183 -14.44 13.68 8.14
C SER A 183 -15.30 12.55 8.69
N LEU A 184 -15.82 12.68 9.93
CA LEU A 184 -16.72 11.70 10.53
C LEU A 184 -18.03 11.57 9.73
N ASP A 185 -18.56 12.69 9.24
CA ASP A 185 -19.81 12.74 8.49
C ASP A 185 -19.67 12.02 7.14
N ASP A 186 -18.55 12.20 6.46
CA ASP A 186 -18.28 11.52 5.18
C ASP A 186 -18.09 10.01 5.37
N LEU A 187 -17.42 9.60 6.46
CA LEU A 187 -17.27 8.19 6.81
C LEU A 187 -18.63 7.54 7.13
N ASP A 188 -19.53 8.26 7.84
CA ASP A 188 -20.88 7.76 8.10
C ASP A 188 -21.70 7.58 6.82
N ALA A 189 -21.47 8.41 5.82
CA ALA A 189 -22.16 8.35 4.54
C ALA A 189 -21.64 7.25 3.60
N ALA A 190 -20.50 6.62 3.90
CA ALA A 190 -19.92 5.57 3.07
C ALA A 190 -20.83 4.34 2.95
N SER A 191 -21.11 3.89 1.74
CA SER A 191 -21.98 2.76 1.44
C SER A 191 -21.22 1.57 0.84
N LEU A 192 -21.84 0.39 0.81
CA LEU A 192 -21.29 -0.78 0.11
C LEU A 192 -21.12 -0.54 -1.39
N GLU A 193 -22.02 0.24 -2.01
CA GLU A 193 -21.91 0.61 -3.41
C GLU A 193 -20.63 1.41 -3.67
N ASP A 194 -20.33 2.39 -2.80
CA ASP A 194 -19.09 3.16 -2.87
C ASP A 194 -17.84 2.26 -2.74
N VAL A 195 -17.88 1.26 -1.85
CA VAL A 195 -16.79 0.28 -1.68
C VAL A 195 -16.58 -0.50 -2.98
N GLN A 196 -17.65 -0.98 -3.60
CA GLN A 196 -17.57 -1.74 -4.85
C GLN A 196 -17.06 -0.88 -6.02
N GLU A 197 -17.55 0.35 -6.13
CA GLU A 197 -17.10 1.29 -7.16
C GLU A 197 -15.62 1.64 -6.99
N TRP A 198 -15.18 1.91 -5.76
CA TRP A 198 -13.79 2.22 -5.44
C TRP A 198 -12.84 1.08 -5.78
N PHE A 199 -13.20 -0.15 -5.38
CA PHE A 199 -12.41 -1.32 -5.72
C PHE A 199 -12.26 -1.49 -7.23
N LYS A 200 -13.37 -1.46 -7.96
CA LYS A 200 -13.40 -1.60 -9.41
C LYS A 200 -12.63 -0.49 -10.13
N ALA A 201 -12.64 0.72 -9.58
CA ALA A 201 -11.95 1.86 -10.16
C ALA A 201 -10.43 1.82 -9.92
N TYR A 202 -9.96 1.35 -8.75
CA TYR A 202 -8.59 1.60 -8.34
C TYR A 202 -7.76 0.37 -7.97
N TYR A 203 -8.38 -0.77 -7.62
CA TYR A 203 -7.65 -1.93 -7.09
C TYR A 203 -7.37 -3.02 -8.14
N GLY A 204 -7.44 -2.68 -9.41
CA GLY A 204 -7.03 -3.57 -10.51
C GLY A 204 -5.51 -3.74 -10.61
N ALA A 205 -5.11 -4.87 -11.19
CA ALA A 205 -3.70 -5.20 -11.40
C ALA A 205 -2.94 -4.12 -12.19
N ALA A 206 -3.57 -3.52 -13.21
CA ALA A 206 -2.95 -2.48 -14.04
C ALA A 206 -2.66 -1.17 -13.28
N ASN A 207 -3.31 -0.94 -12.13
CA ASN A 207 -3.06 0.20 -11.25
C ASN A 207 -2.11 -0.12 -10.09
N ALA A 208 -1.50 -1.30 -10.10
CA ALA A 208 -0.64 -1.77 -9.01
C ALA A 208 0.81 -2.00 -9.45
N VAL A 209 1.70 -1.88 -8.47
CA VAL A 209 3.10 -2.28 -8.56
C VAL A 209 3.39 -3.24 -7.42
N ILE A 210 3.90 -4.43 -7.73
CA ILE A 210 4.45 -5.34 -6.72
C ILE A 210 5.96 -5.26 -6.71
N SER A 211 6.54 -5.05 -5.54
CA SER A 211 7.98 -5.09 -5.30
C SER A 211 8.33 -6.29 -4.42
N ILE A 212 9.29 -7.09 -4.87
CA ILE A 212 9.79 -8.27 -4.16
C ILE A 212 11.29 -8.10 -4.01
N ALA A 213 11.76 -8.07 -2.76
CA ALA A 213 13.18 -7.88 -2.48
C ALA A 213 13.67 -8.86 -1.43
N GLY A 214 14.82 -9.51 -1.66
CA GLY A 214 15.44 -10.40 -0.67
C GLY A 214 15.93 -11.73 -1.22
N ASN A 215 15.87 -12.77 -0.39
CA ASN A 215 16.45 -14.08 -0.69
C ASN A 215 15.56 -14.92 -1.63
N ILE A 216 15.43 -14.45 -2.84
CA ILE A 216 14.75 -15.15 -3.95
C ILE A 216 15.43 -14.77 -5.26
N ASP A 217 15.68 -15.74 -6.13
CA ASP A 217 16.18 -15.44 -7.47
C ASP A 217 15.08 -14.90 -8.39
N THR A 218 15.45 -14.01 -9.31
CA THR A 218 14.52 -13.31 -10.19
C THR A 218 13.66 -14.26 -11.02
N LYS A 219 14.23 -15.37 -11.50
CA LYS A 219 13.49 -16.36 -12.30
C LYS A 219 12.37 -17.02 -11.48
N THR A 220 12.67 -17.40 -10.24
CA THR A 220 11.70 -17.99 -9.31
C THR A 220 10.64 -16.98 -8.93
N ALA A 221 11.03 -15.74 -8.58
CA ALA A 221 10.10 -14.66 -8.25
C ALA A 221 9.14 -14.39 -9.40
N LYS A 222 9.65 -14.26 -10.63
CA LYS A 222 8.85 -14.07 -11.84
C LYS A 222 7.82 -15.17 -12.03
N ALA A 223 8.25 -16.45 -11.95
CA ALA A 223 7.33 -17.58 -12.11
C ALA A 223 6.24 -17.61 -11.03
N LYS A 224 6.56 -17.22 -9.79
CA LYS A 224 5.59 -17.14 -8.69
C LYS A 224 4.59 -15.99 -8.91
N VAL A 225 5.06 -14.81 -9.30
CA VAL A 225 4.16 -13.68 -9.60
C VAL A 225 3.21 -14.03 -10.75
N GLU A 226 3.72 -14.59 -11.83
CA GLU A 226 2.89 -15.08 -12.95
C GLU A 226 1.82 -16.07 -12.48
N LYS A 227 2.20 -17.03 -11.63
CA LYS A 227 1.28 -18.05 -11.09
C LYS A 227 0.15 -17.45 -10.29
N TYR A 228 0.46 -16.49 -9.40
CA TYR A 228 -0.54 -15.96 -8.45
C TYR A 228 -1.31 -14.77 -8.99
N PHE A 229 -0.69 -13.90 -9.78
CA PHE A 229 -1.29 -12.65 -10.26
C PHE A 229 -1.69 -12.69 -11.73
N GLY A 230 -1.11 -13.57 -12.55
CA GLY A 230 -1.30 -13.57 -14.01
C GLY A 230 -2.73 -13.80 -14.46
N THR A 231 -3.58 -14.42 -13.64
CA THR A 231 -5.00 -14.69 -13.94
C THR A 231 -5.97 -13.66 -13.35
N ILE A 232 -5.47 -12.69 -12.56
CA ILE A 232 -6.31 -11.62 -12.02
C ILE A 232 -6.77 -10.74 -13.18
N GLU A 233 -8.07 -10.56 -13.31
CA GLU A 233 -8.62 -9.74 -14.39
C GLU A 233 -8.15 -8.29 -14.28
N ASP A 234 -7.77 -7.72 -15.43
CA ASP A 234 -7.56 -6.28 -15.55
C ASP A 234 -8.93 -5.59 -15.43
N LEU A 235 -9.09 -4.77 -14.40
CA LEU A 235 -10.26 -3.91 -14.26
C LEU A 235 -10.10 -2.76 -15.28
N LYS A 236 -10.52 -2.98 -16.51
CA LYS A 236 -10.30 -2.14 -17.70
C LYS A 236 -10.77 -0.68 -17.58
N ASN A 237 -11.53 -0.34 -16.57
CA ASN A 237 -12.15 0.97 -16.41
C ASN A 237 -11.21 2.05 -15.87
N PHE A 238 -10.03 1.69 -15.37
CA PHE A 238 -9.13 2.65 -14.75
C PHE A 238 -8.50 3.63 -15.76
N ARG A 239 -8.12 3.15 -16.95
CA ARG A 239 -7.47 4.01 -17.97
C ARG A 239 -8.41 5.05 -18.57
N ASP A 240 -9.72 4.80 -18.56
CA ASP A 240 -10.72 5.69 -19.13
C ASP A 240 -11.24 6.73 -18.12
N ALA A 241 -11.09 6.50 -16.83
CA ALA A 241 -11.48 7.43 -15.77
C ALA A 241 -10.42 8.51 -15.45
N ALA A 242 -9.17 8.31 -15.89
CA ALA A 242 -8.05 9.23 -15.67
C ALA A 242 -7.75 10.15 -16.88
N SER A 243 -8.53 10.06 -17.94
CA SER A 243 -8.49 10.93 -19.16
C SER A 243 -9.65 11.92 -19.11
#